data_d107b080388f3236ef5ea43c30d9cab5
#
_entry.id   d107b080388f3236ef5ea43c30d9cab5
#
_cell.length_a   1.000
_cell.length_b   1.000
_cell.length_c   1.000
_cell.angle_alpha   90.00
_cell.angle_beta   90.00
_cell.angle_gamma   90.00
#
_symmetry.space_group_name_H-M   'P 1'
#
loop_
_entity.id
_entity.type
_entity.pdbx_description
1 polymer ?
#
loop_
_entity_poly.entity_id
_entity_poly.type
_entity_poly.pdbx_seq_one_letter_code
_entity_poly.pdbx_strand_id
1 'polypeptide(L)' 'MINFRVANLDRMIAQLRARGIEVALNPEIYPYGRFARLNDPEGNPIELWERKTDS' A
#
# COMPACT_ATOMS: atom_id res chain seq x y z
N MET A 1 5.62 6.57 -11.44
CA MET A 1 5.08 5.93 -10.23
C MET A 1 4.83 4.45 -10.48
N ILE A 2 5.28 3.60 -9.57
CA ILE A 2 5.10 2.16 -9.69
C ILE A 2 3.89 1.75 -8.87
N ASN A 3 3.00 0.97 -9.48
CA ASN A 3 1.80 0.47 -8.83
C ASN A 3 1.90 -1.03 -8.63
N PHE A 4 1.67 -1.49 -7.40
CA PHE A 4 1.60 -2.91 -7.10
C PHE A 4 0.23 -3.24 -6.52
N ARG A 5 -0.39 -4.27 -7.05
CA ARG A 5 -1.62 -4.79 -6.47
C ARG A 5 -1.29 -5.86 -5.46
N VAL A 6 -1.85 -5.73 -4.26
CA VAL A 6 -1.59 -6.65 -3.16
C VAL A 6 -2.90 -7.31 -2.70
N ALA A 7 -2.79 -8.53 -2.21
CA ALA A 7 -3.96 -9.27 -1.74
C ALA A 7 -4.39 -8.80 -0.35
N ASN A 8 -3.45 -8.39 0.49
CA ASN A 8 -3.73 -7.92 1.84
C ASN A 8 -2.84 -6.71 2.13
N LEU A 9 -3.44 -5.54 2.05
CA LEU A 9 -2.71 -4.28 2.22
C LEU A 9 -2.21 -4.10 3.65
N ASP A 10 -3.03 -4.43 4.65
CA ASP A 10 -2.65 -4.28 6.04
C ASP A 10 -1.43 -5.13 6.38
N ARG A 11 -1.39 -6.35 5.89
CA ARG A 11 -0.27 -7.25 6.11
C ARG A 11 1.00 -6.74 5.41
N MET A 12 0.85 -6.25 4.20
CA MET A 12 1.97 -5.70 3.44
C MET A 12 2.54 -4.48 4.15
N ILE A 13 1.69 -3.59 4.64
CA ILE A 13 2.12 -2.41 5.39
C ILE A 13 2.86 -2.81 6.66
N ALA A 14 2.34 -3.79 7.39
CA ALA A 14 2.99 -4.27 8.61
C ALA A 14 4.39 -4.83 8.32
N GLN A 15 4.54 -5.58 7.25
CA GLN A 15 5.83 -6.12 6.84
C GLN A 15 6.83 -5.02 6.47
N LEU A 16 6.37 -4.02 5.75
CA LEU A 16 7.23 -2.91 5.34
C LEU A 16 7.66 -2.07 6.54
N ARG A 17 6.74 -1.80 7.45
CA ARG A 17 7.06 -1.06 8.68
C ARG A 17 8.05 -1.81 9.56
N ALA A 18 7.94 -3.13 9.61
CA ALA A 18 8.87 -3.96 10.36
C ALA A 18 10.29 -3.87 9.80
N ARG A 19 10.43 -3.50 8.55
CA ARG A 19 11.73 -3.28 7.90
C ARG A 19 12.20 -1.83 7.96
N GLY A 20 11.48 -0.98 8.68
CA GLY A 20 11.83 0.43 8.81
C GLY A 20 11.40 1.31 7.65
N ILE A 21 10.52 0.83 6.80
CA ILE A 21 10.02 1.59 5.66
C ILE A 21 8.76 2.33 6.09
N GLU A 22 8.73 3.64 5.85
CA GLU A 22 7.55 4.44 6.13
C GLU A 22 6.52 4.24 5.03
N VAL A 23 5.30 3.95 5.45
CA VAL A 23 4.17 3.75 4.55
C VAL A 23 3.03 4.65 4.98
N ALA A 24 2.50 5.43 4.05
CA ALA A 24 1.35 6.28 4.30
C ALA A 24 0.10 5.58 3.76
N LEU A 25 -0.77 5.16 4.65
CA LEU A 25 -2.05 4.58 4.27
C LEU A 25 -3.05 5.69 3.96
N ASN A 26 -3.65 5.63 2.78
CA ASN A 26 -4.71 6.57 2.44
C ASN A 26 -5.94 6.26 3.30
N PRO A 27 -6.45 7.22 4.09
CA PRO A 27 -7.59 6.98 4.97
C PRO A 27 -8.91 6.80 4.23
N GLU A 28 -8.97 7.17 2.97
CA GLU A 28 -10.19 7.02 2.21
C GLU A 28 -10.38 5.57 1.79
N ILE A 29 -11.60 5.08 1.93
CA ILE A 29 -11.99 3.75 1.48
C ILE A 29 -12.83 3.93 0.23
N TYR A 30 -12.29 3.44 -0.88
CA TYR A 30 -13.00 3.51 -2.16
C TYR A 30 -13.84 2.26 -2.37
N PRO A 31 -14.91 2.33 -3.15
CA PRO A 31 -15.72 1.16 -3.44
C PRO A 31 -14.93 0.00 -4.09
N TYR A 32 -13.85 0.32 -4.76
CA TYR A 32 -13.04 -0.66 -5.48
C TYR A 32 -11.75 -1.08 -4.73
N GLY A 33 -11.41 -0.43 -3.63
CA GLY A 33 -10.24 -0.84 -2.88
C GLY A 33 -9.64 0.25 -2.01
N ARG A 34 -8.43 -0.02 -1.54
CA ARG A 34 -7.67 0.91 -0.70
C ARG A 34 -6.28 1.12 -1.27
N PHE A 35 -5.66 2.24 -0.92
CA PHE A 35 -4.34 2.60 -1.40
C PHE A 35 -3.41 2.91 -0.24
N ALA A 36 -2.13 2.64 -0.46
CA ALA A 36 -1.06 3.11 0.41
C ALA A 36 0.09 3.60 -0.46
N ARG A 37 0.82 4.58 0.04
CA ARG A 37 1.97 5.13 -0.67
C ARG A 37 3.22 5.03 0.18
N LEU A 38 4.33 4.77 -0.49
CA LEU A 38 5.64 4.75 0.15
C LEU A 38 6.69 5.20 -0.86
N ASN A 39 7.86 5.52 -0.36
CA ASN A 39 9.01 5.80 -1.20
C ASN A 39 10.03 4.68 -1.00
N ASP A 40 10.67 4.26 -2.08
CA ASP A 40 11.76 3.32 -1.98
C ASP A 40 13.02 4.03 -1.41
N PRO A 41 14.10 3.29 -1.11
CA PRO A 41 15.33 3.90 -0.59
C PRO A 41 15.94 4.97 -1.50
N GLU A 42 15.64 4.93 -2.78
CA GLU A 42 16.13 5.91 -3.74
C GLU A 42 15.19 7.11 -3.89
N GLY A 43 14.07 7.09 -3.17
CA GLY A 43 13.10 8.18 -3.20
C GLY A 43 12.06 8.08 -4.29
N ASN A 44 11.98 6.96 -4.99
CA ASN A 44 10.96 6.77 -6.02
C ASN A 44 9.60 6.46 -5.39
N PRO A 45 8.53 7.12 -5.82
CA PRO A 45 7.20 6.85 -5.26
C PRO A 45 6.67 5.50 -5.71
N ILE A 46 6.13 4.76 -4.76
CA ILE A 46 5.50 3.47 -5.01
C ILE A 46 4.09 3.54 -4.44
N GLU A 47 3.13 3.06 -5.21
CA GLU A 47 1.76 2.97 -4.75
C GLU A 47 1.35 1.51 -4.66
N LEU A 48 0.83 1.12 -3.50
CA LEU A 48 0.25 -0.19 -3.27
C LEU A 48 -1.26 -0.05 -3.25
N TRP A 49 -1.96 -0.99 -3.85
CA TRP A 49 -3.41 -0.97 -3.73
C TRP A 49 -3.97 -2.37 -3.57
N GLU A 50 -5.04 -2.44 -2.81
CA GLU A 50 -5.75 -3.67 -2.52
C GLU A 50 -7.12 -3.58 -3.14
N ARG A 51 -7.41 -4.48 -4.04
CA ARG A 51 -8.73 -4.56 -4.63
C ARG A 51 -9.72 -5.09 -3.61
N LYS A 52 -10.83 -4.40 -3.46
CA LYS A 52 -11.90 -4.87 -2.60
C LYS A 52 -12.55 -6.08 -3.26
N THR A 53 -12.51 -7.20 -2.57
CA THR A 53 -13.20 -8.40 -3.04
C THR A 53 -14.51 -8.51 -2.31
N ASP A 54 -15.57 -8.74 -3.06
CA ASP A 54 -16.85 -9.04 -2.46
C ASP A 54 -16.85 -10.50 -2.02
N SER A 55 -16.88 -10.68 -0.76
CA SER A 55 -16.95 -12.03 -0.21
C SER A 55 -18.07 -12.11 0.79
#